data_ee66bc2e96e6fc6af787effe0b1ef2cd
#
_entry.id   ee66bc2e96e6fc6af787effe0b1ef2cd
#
_cell.length_a   1.000
_cell.length_b   1.000
_cell.length_c   1.000
_cell.angle_alpha   90.00
_cell.angle_beta   90.00
_cell.angle_gamma   90.00
#
_symmetry.space_group_name_H-M   'P 1'
#
loop_
_entity.id
_entity.type
_entity.pdbx_description
1 polymer ?
#
loop_
_entity_poly.entity_id
_entity_poly.type
_entity_poly.pdbx_seq_one_letter_code
_entity_poly.pdbx_strand_id
1 'polypeptide(L)'
;AHLKGVTFRYTDNQVHEAAMMNLPIAAMSSGKSLVNGPIDCIIEDLVQMDKVNRQKEQDWKDEVNTMGDNKKKPVRPEDICIRIVSPDLTRAAYIQRLDDVQKAGDAYLYCKMDEVDMLRKLNDASQLSRLCGDNPEHGQERVGTKSVTARVKTRFNWNASSTIAVTQKFFSVREVADGAVSRLSLATIIRPDFAPRPEVGSYDAQFKSQLSPYIQQLNAASGFK
;
A
#
# COMPACT_ATOMS: atom_id res chain seq x y z
N ALA A 1 2.72 -4.30 -5.78
CA ALA A 1 3.82 -4.46 -6.71
C ALA A 1 3.69 -5.77 -7.50
N HIS A 2 3.63 -6.93 -6.85
CA HIS A 2 3.49 -8.23 -7.52
C HIS A 2 2.18 -8.44 -8.28
N LEU A 3 1.21 -7.55 -8.15
CA LEU A 3 -0.05 -7.61 -8.91
C LEU A 3 0.00 -6.87 -10.25
N LYS A 4 1.13 -6.25 -10.60
CA LYS A 4 1.31 -5.60 -11.90
C LYS A 4 1.04 -6.59 -13.03
N GLY A 5 0.20 -6.21 -13.99
CA GLY A 5 -0.17 -7.05 -15.12
C GLY A 5 -1.16 -8.17 -14.83
N VAL A 6 -1.59 -8.35 -13.57
CA VAL A 6 -2.63 -9.32 -13.22
C VAL A 6 -3.99 -8.71 -13.53
N THR A 7 -4.66 -9.29 -14.52
CA THR A 7 -6.00 -8.88 -14.94
C THR A 7 -6.95 -10.08 -14.93
N PHE A 8 -8.22 -9.80 -14.79
CA PHE A 8 -9.27 -10.83 -14.87
C PHE A 8 -10.50 -10.24 -15.56
N ARG A 9 -11.27 -11.11 -16.19
CA ARG A 9 -12.55 -10.74 -16.79
C ARG A 9 -13.67 -11.03 -15.79
N TYR A 10 -14.49 -10.04 -15.53
CA TYR A 10 -15.61 -10.15 -14.59
C TYR A 10 -16.96 -10.38 -15.31
N THR A 11 -18.04 -10.52 -14.56
CA THR A 11 -19.40 -10.78 -15.07
C THR A 11 -19.97 -9.65 -15.94
N ASP A 12 -19.43 -8.45 -15.82
CA ASP A 12 -19.72 -7.28 -16.67
C ASP A 12 -19.01 -7.33 -18.04
N ASN A 13 -18.27 -8.41 -18.31
CA ASN A 13 -17.46 -8.62 -19.50
C ASN A 13 -16.31 -7.62 -19.69
N GLN A 14 -15.99 -6.82 -18.66
CA GLN A 14 -14.85 -5.91 -18.66
C GLN A 14 -13.60 -6.60 -18.10
N VAL A 15 -12.45 -6.06 -18.47
CA VAL A 15 -11.16 -6.48 -17.93
C VAL A 15 -10.80 -5.59 -16.75
N HIS A 16 -10.67 -6.20 -15.59
CA HIS A 16 -10.32 -5.53 -14.34
C HIS A 16 -8.89 -5.84 -13.94
N GLU A 17 -8.24 -4.89 -13.28
CA GLU A 17 -6.94 -5.08 -12.64
C GLU A 17 -7.15 -5.55 -11.19
N ALA A 18 -6.25 -6.41 -10.70
CA ALA A 18 -6.35 -6.89 -9.33
C ALA A 18 -6.11 -5.76 -8.32
N ALA A 19 -6.99 -5.65 -7.34
CA ALA A 19 -6.84 -4.79 -6.18
C ALA A 19 -7.13 -5.59 -4.91
N MET A 20 -6.27 -5.48 -3.90
CA MET A 20 -6.40 -6.26 -2.67
C MET A 20 -6.24 -5.35 -1.45
N MET A 21 -7.26 -5.34 -0.63
CA MET A 21 -7.30 -4.66 0.65
C MET A 21 -7.73 -5.65 1.71
N ASN A 22 -6.78 -6.10 2.51
CA ASN A 22 -7.00 -7.19 3.47
C ASN A 22 -7.11 -6.63 4.88
N LEU A 23 -8.17 -7.02 5.58
CA LEU A 23 -8.44 -6.59 6.94
C LEU A 23 -8.81 -7.79 7.83
N PRO A 24 -7.83 -8.49 8.42
CA PRO A 24 -8.08 -9.42 9.49
C PRO A 24 -8.54 -8.70 10.75
N ILE A 25 -9.68 -9.13 11.29
CA ILE A 25 -10.32 -8.59 12.49
C ILE A 25 -10.31 -9.64 13.58
N ALA A 26 -9.76 -9.32 14.73
CA ALA A 26 -9.72 -10.22 15.87
C ALA A 26 -9.55 -9.48 17.19
N ALA A 27 -9.74 -10.18 18.30
CA ALA A 27 -9.47 -9.65 19.64
C ALA A 27 -8.02 -9.19 19.81
N MET A 28 -7.76 -8.40 20.83
CA MET A 28 -6.39 -8.06 21.23
C MET A 28 -5.60 -9.33 21.54
N SER A 29 -4.31 -9.32 21.26
CA SER A 29 -3.40 -10.45 21.53
C SER A 29 -3.78 -11.78 20.85
N SER A 30 -4.61 -11.77 19.81
CA SER A 30 -5.04 -12.95 19.06
C SER A 30 -4.00 -13.47 18.04
N GLY A 31 -2.85 -12.80 17.90
CA GLY A 31 -1.81 -13.21 16.95
C GLY A 31 -1.98 -12.63 15.55
N LYS A 32 -2.81 -11.59 15.35
CA LYS A 32 -3.03 -10.94 14.05
C LYS A 32 -1.74 -10.53 13.32
N SER A 33 -0.74 -10.07 14.08
CA SER A 33 0.54 -9.61 13.54
C SER A 33 1.44 -10.74 12.99
N LEU A 34 1.09 -12.00 13.20
CA LEU A 34 1.87 -13.14 12.69
C LEU A 34 1.95 -13.16 11.17
N VAL A 35 0.95 -12.60 10.49
CA VAL A 35 0.95 -12.44 9.02
C VAL A 35 2.06 -11.51 8.52
N ASN A 36 2.58 -10.63 9.38
CA ASN A 36 3.59 -9.64 8.97
C ASN A 36 4.92 -10.28 8.58
N GLY A 37 5.33 -11.35 9.24
CA GLY A 37 6.59 -12.04 8.94
C GLY A 37 6.68 -12.59 7.51
N PRO A 38 5.72 -13.42 7.05
CA PRO A 38 5.65 -13.84 5.65
C PRO A 38 5.60 -12.67 4.67
N ILE A 39 4.82 -11.64 4.96
CA ILE A 39 4.72 -10.45 4.11
C ILE A 39 6.08 -9.78 3.98
N ASP A 40 6.81 -9.59 5.08
CA ASP A 40 8.13 -8.96 5.07
C ASP A 40 9.13 -9.75 4.21
N CYS A 41 9.07 -11.08 4.25
CA CYS A 41 9.89 -11.91 3.37
C CYS A 41 9.53 -11.73 1.88
N ILE A 42 8.24 -11.62 1.56
CA ILE A 42 7.76 -11.48 0.18
C ILE A 42 8.15 -10.13 -0.43
N ILE A 43 8.11 -9.06 0.37
CA ILE A 43 8.36 -7.70 -0.12
C ILE A 43 9.82 -7.25 0.06
N GLU A 44 10.71 -8.09 0.56
CA GLU A 44 12.07 -7.72 0.94
C GLU A 44 12.84 -7.05 -0.22
N ASP A 45 12.79 -7.61 -1.42
CA ASP A 45 13.46 -7.05 -2.60
C ASP A 45 12.93 -5.66 -2.94
N LEU A 46 11.61 -5.48 -2.85
CA LEU A 46 10.98 -4.18 -3.08
C LEU A 46 11.41 -3.13 -2.05
N VAL A 47 11.51 -3.53 -0.79
CA VAL A 47 11.99 -2.65 0.29
C VAL A 47 13.43 -2.21 0.04
N GLN A 48 14.31 -3.10 -0.45
CA GLN A 48 15.69 -2.75 -0.78
C GLN A 48 15.76 -1.78 -1.97
N MET A 49 14.97 -2.02 -3.02
CA MET A 49 14.87 -1.10 -4.17
C MET A 49 14.35 0.28 -3.75
N ASP A 50 13.32 0.30 -2.91
CA ASP A 50 12.74 1.54 -2.40
C ASP A 50 13.70 2.31 -1.49
N LYS A 51 14.59 1.60 -0.78
CA LYS A 51 15.62 2.24 0.07
C LYS A 51 16.57 3.10 -0.76
N VAL A 52 16.98 2.63 -1.93
CA VAL A 52 17.82 3.41 -2.86
C VAL A 52 17.07 4.66 -3.35
N ASN A 53 15.80 4.51 -3.73
CA ASN A 53 14.98 5.65 -4.17
C ASN A 53 14.69 6.67 -3.05
N ARG A 54 14.52 6.19 -1.81
CA ARG A 54 14.38 7.07 -0.64
C ARG A 54 15.65 7.86 -0.38
N GLN A 55 16.82 7.27 -0.56
CA GLN A 55 18.08 7.97 -0.42
C GLN A 55 18.20 9.06 -1.48
N LYS A 56 17.96 8.77 -2.76
CA LYS A 56 17.94 9.79 -3.82
C LYS A 56 17.00 10.96 -3.50
N GLU A 57 15.81 10.66 -2.99
CA GLU A 57 14.85 11.70 -2.63
C GLU A 57 15.34 12.53 -1.44
N GLN A 58 16.01 11.91 -0.48
CA GLN A 58 16.58 12.60 0.67
C GLN A 58 17.74 13.51 0.24
N ASP A 59 18.65 13.01 -0.59
CA ASP A 59 19.78 13.77 -1.11
C ASP A 59 19.30 15.03 -1.86
N TRP A 60 18.27 14.88 -2.69
CA TRP A 60 17.63 16.03 -3.36
C TRP A 60 17.04 17.03 -2.36
N LYS A 61 16.34 16.57 -1.32
CA LYS A 61 15.79 17.46 -0.28
C LYS A 61 16.88 18.22 0.46
N ASP A 62 17.97 17.54 0.78
CA ASP A 62 19.09 18.14 1.49
C ASP A 62 19.78 19.18 0.61
N GLU A 63 19.95 18.91 -0.69
CA GLU A 63 20.45 19.91 -1.65
C GLU A 63 19.54 21.13 -1.72
N VAL A 64 18.21 20.94 -1.86
CA VAL A 64 17.23 22.04 -1.86
C VAL A 64 17.29 22.88 -0.59
N ASN A 65 17.45 22.23 0.58
CA ASN A 65 17.46 22.90 1.87
C ASN A 65 18.76 23.66 2.13
N THR A 66 19.88 23.22 1.56
CA THR A 66 21.19 23.90 1.69
C THR A 66 21.32 25.11 0.75
N MET A 67 20.49 25.19 -0.28
CA MET A 67 20.51 26.35 -1.20
C MET A 67 19.75 27.53 -0.61
N GLY A 68 20.39 28.70 -0.65
CA GLY A 68 19.77 29.98 -0.27
C GLY A 68 18.56 30.32 -1.19
N ASP A 69 17.66 31.14 -0.67
CA ASP A 69 16.40 31.48 -1.35
C ASP A 69 16.55 32.13 -2.74
N ASN A 70 17.67 32.73 -3.03
CA ASN A 70 17.97 33.42 -4.29
C ASN A 70 18.54 32.50 -5.40
N LYS A 71 18.75 31.22 -5.14
CA LYS A 71 19.26 30.28 -6.13
C LYS A 71 18.12 29.44 -6.75
N LYS A 72 18.27 29.10 -8.04
CA LYS A 72 17.34 28.17 -8.70
C LYS A 72 17.46 26.80 -8.04
N LYS A 73 16.40 26.36 -7.36
CA LYS A 73 16.34 25.07 -6.69
C LYS A 73 16.38 23.91 -7.69
N PRO A 74 17.07 22.81 -7.40
CA PRO A 74 17.11 21.64 -8.26
C PRO A 74 15.72 21.03 -8.40
N VAL A 75 15.43 20.54 -9.59
CA VAL A 75 14.17 19.83 -9.86
C VAL A 75 14.23 18.44 -9.20
N ARG A 76 13.10 17.99 -8.66
CA ARG A 76 13.00 16.65 -8.10
C ARG A 76 13.33 15.61 -9.17
N PRO A 77 14.16 14.59 -8.91
CA PRO A 77 14.44 13.53 -9.86
C PRO A 77 13.17 12.81 -10.30
N GLU A 78 13.03 12.57 -11.61
CA GLU A 78 11.85 11.92 -12.19
C GLU A 78 11.87 10.39 -12.06
N ASP A 79 13.05 9.80 -11.79
CA ASP A 79 13.27 8.36 -11.69
C ASP A 79 13.02 7.80 -10.28
N ILE A 80 12.50 8.60 -9.36
CA ILE A 80 12.14 8.13 -8.01
C ILE A 80 10.89 7.26 -8.09
N CYS A 81 11.05 5.99 -7.69
CA CYS A 81 9.94 5.04 -7.62
C CYS A 81 9.93 4.34 -6.27
N ILE A 82 9.07 4.80 -5.36
CA ILE A 82 8.87 4.22 -4.03
C ILE A 82 7.52 3.51 -4.00
N ARG A 83 7.52 2.20 -3.83
CA ARG A 83 6.34 1.32 -3.91
C ARG A 83 5.74 1.01 -2.55
N ILE A 84 6.59 0.81 -1.55
CA ILE A 84 6.16 0.50 -0.18
C ILE A 84 6.03 1.82 0.58
N VAL A 85 4.81 2.16 0.95
CA VAL A 85 4.51 3.46 1.56
C VAL A 85 4.11 3.34 3.02
N SER A 86 4.35 4.42 3.78
CA SER A 86 3.88 4.53 5.16
C SER A 86 2.36 4.75 5.19
N PRO A 87 1.63 4.25 6.18
CA PRO A 87 0.23 4.59 6.38
C PRO A 87 0.02 6.08 6.73
N ASP A 88 1.06 6.78 7.18
CA ASP A 88 1.04 8.19 7.56
C ASP A 88 1.29 9.13 6.37
N LEU A 89 0.69 8.84 5.23
CA LEU A 89 0.79 9.66 4.03
C LEU A 89 -0.26 10.78 4.04
N THR A 90 0.18 11.98 3.65
CA THR A 90 -0.78 13.01 3.24
C THR A 90 -1.35 12.69 1.86
N ARG A 91 -2.55 13.22 1.54
CA ARG A 91 -3.13 13.06 0.20
C ARG A 91 -2.20 13.52 -0.92
N ALA A 92 -1.49 14.63 -0.74
CA ALA A 92 -0.55 15.13 -1.74
C ALA A 92 0.62 14.16 -1.97
N ALA A 93 1.20 13.62 -0.90
CA ALA A 93 2.25 12.61 -0.99
C ALA A 93 1.74 11.32 -1.64
N TYR A 94 0.51 10.89 -1.34
CA TYR A 94 -0.11 9.73 -1.95
C TYR A 94 -0.24 9.88 -3.47
N ILE A 95 -0.77 11.01 -3.96
CA ILE A 95 -0.88 11.28 -5.40
C ILE A 95 0.50 11.33 -6.06
N GLN A 96 1.48 11.96 -5.42
CA GLN A 96 2.85 11.98 -5.93
C GLN A 96 3.44 10.57 -6.06
N ARG A 97 3.26 9.71 -5.05
CA ARG A 97 3.73 8.31 -5.10
C ARG A 97 3.04 7.50 -6.19
N LEU A 98 1.75 7.70 -6.39
CA LEU A 98 1.03 7.05 -7.49
C LEU A 98 1.54 7.52 -8.86
N ASP A 99 1.80 8.81 -9.04
CA ASP A 99 2.38 9.37 -10.27
C ASP A 99 3.78 8.80 -10.53
N ASP A 100 4.64 8.76 -9.50
CA ASP A 100 5.99 8.21 -9.58
C ASP A 100 5.98 6.73 -10.06
N VAL A 101 5.14 5.89 -9.44
CA VAL A 101 5.10 4.46 -9.79
C VAL A 101 4.46 4.19 -11.15
N GLN A 102 3.55 5.04 -11.60
CA GLN A 102 2.98 4.93 -12.94
C GLN A 102 3.99 5.32 -14.01
N LYS A 103 4.73 6.40 -13.82
CA LYS A 103 5.83 6.80 -14.71
C LYS A 103 6.93 5.74 -14.79
N ALA A 104 7.19 5.05 -13.69
CA ALA A 104 8.16 3.95 -13.62
C ALA A 104 7.66 2.60 -14.19
N GLY A 105 6.50 2.57 -14.85
CA GLY A 105 5.97 1.38 -15.52
C GLY A 105 4.78 0.74 -14.86
N ASP A 106 3.81 1.53 -14.44
CA ASP A 106 2.50 1.08 -13.95
C ASP A 106 2.52 0.18 -12.71
N ALA A 107 3.43 0.44 -11.79
CA ALA A 107 3.51 -0.32 -10.56
C ALA A 107 2.36 0.02 -9.59
N TYR A 108 2.21 -0.81 -8.56
CA TYR A 108 1.24 -0.61 -7.47
C TYR A 108 1.94 -0.06 -6.24
N LEU A 109 1.25 0.81 -5.51
CA LEU A 109 1.61 1.12 -4.14
C LEU A 109 1.14 0.00 -3.20
N TYR A 110 1.92 -0.24 -2.18
CA TYR A 110 1.59 -1.17 -1.12
C TYR A 110 1.84 -0.54 0.25
N CYS A 111 0.91 -0.77 1.19
CA CYS A 111 1.03 -0.36 2.57
C CYS A 111 0.75 -1.54 3.50
N LYS A 112 1.65 -1.78 4.44
CA LYS A 112 1.44 -2.70 5.56
C LYS A 112 1.29 -1.88 6.83
N MET A 113 0.27 -2.16 7.62
CA MET A 113 -0.01 -1.45 8.86
C MET A 113 -0.58 -2.36 9.93
N ASP A 114 -0.32 -2.04 11.18
CA ASP A 114 -0.78 -2.82 12.33
C ASP A 114 -2.25 -2.56 12.66
N GLU A 115 -2.73 -1.32 12.43
CA GLU A 115 -4.12 -0.94 12.67
C GLU A 115 -4.66 -0.10 11.50
N VAL A 116 -5.90 -0.37 11.10
CA VAL A 116 -6.53 0.28 9.94
C VAL A 116 -6.71 1.79 10.13
N ASP A 117 -6.84 2.25 11.36
CA ASP A 117 -7.03 3.68 11.66
C ASP A 117 -5.79 4.54 11.40
N MET A 118 -4.63 3.94 11.14
CA MET A 118 -3.45 4.65 10.67
C MET A 118 -3.67 5.33 9.31
N LEU A 119 -4.63 4.84 8.52
CA LEU A 119 -4.99 5.45 7.23
C LEU A 119 -5.81 6.75 7.34
N ARG A 120 -6.14 7.22 8.53
CA ARG A 120 -6.99 8.41 8.72
C ARG A 120 -6.47 9.68 8.08
N LYS A 121 -5.14 9.81 7.92
CA LYS A 121 -4.54 10.98 7.27
C LYS A 121 -4.73 11.00 5.75
N LEU A 122 -5.06 9.87 5.13
CA LEU A 122 -5.45 9.82 3.72
C LEU A 122 -6.88 10.33 3.47
N ASN A 123 -7.58 10.73 4.50
CA ASN A 123 -8.98 11.14 4.60
C ASN A 123 -9.94 10.01 5.01
N ASP A 124 -11.24 10.30 4.98
CA ASP A 124 -12.26 9.38 5.45
C ASP A 124 -12.24 8.02 4.72
N ALA A 125 -12.76 7.01 5.39
CA ALA A 125 -12.77 5.63 4.89
C ALA A 125 -13.55 5.50 3.56
N SER A 126 -14.49 6.39 3.28
CA SER A 126 -15.24 6.41 2.03
C SER A 126 -14.36 6.74 0.83
N GLN A 127 -13.39 7.63 1.00
CA GLN A 127 -12.41 7.92 -0.04
C GLN A 127 -11.46 6.75 -0.28
N LEU A 128 -11.06 6.03 0.76
CA LEU A 128 -10.21 4.85 0.62
C LEU A 128 -10.86 3.76 -0.22
N SER A 129 -12.15 3.50 -0.02
CA SER A 129 -12.86 2.50 -0.80
C SER A 129 -13.07 2.93 -2.25
N ARG A 130 -13.34 4.21 -2.49
CA ARG A 130 -13.42 4.78 -3.85
C ARG A 130 -12.06 4.82 -4.52
N LEU A 131 -10.99 5.03 -3.74
CA LEU A 131 -9.63 5.11 -4.24
C LEU A 131 -9.03 3.74 -4.56
N CYS A 132 -9.53 2.66 -3.97
CA CYS A 132 -8.90 1.35 -4.06
C CYS A 132 -9.74 0.28 -4.78
N GLY A 133 -10.99 0.55 -5.11
CA GLY A 133 -11.81 -0.37 -5.89
C GLY A 133 -11.66 -0.08 -7.39
N ASP A 134 -11.47 -1.11 -8.20
CA ASP A 134 -11.41 -1.03 -9.68
C ASP A 134 -10.32 -0.08 -10.23
N ASN A 135 -9.34 0.28 -9.42
CA ASN A 135 -8.26 1.22 -9.77
C ASN A 135 -8.77 2.49 -10.49
N PRO A 136 -9.73 3.24 -9.92
CA PRO A 136 -10.30 4.39 -10.59
C PRO A 136 -9.25 5.48 -10.83
N GLU A 137 -9.45 6.27 -11.86
CA GLU A 137 -8.64 7.47 -12.05
C GLU A 137 -8.95 8.51 -10.97
N HIS A 138 -7.92 9.07 -10.41
CA HIS A 138 -8.00 10.14 -9.43
C HIS A 138 -7.14 11.32 -9.88
N GLY A 139 -7.72 12.51 -9.87
CA GLY A 139 -7.03 13.74 -10.25
C GLY A 139 -6.84 14.66 -9.06
N GLN A 140 -5.72 15.33 -9.03
CA GLN A 140 -5.49 16.50 -8.19
C GLN A 140 -5.06 17.65 -9.07
N GLU A 141 -5.87 18.70 -9.13
CA GLU A 141 -5.52 19.96 -9.80
C GLU A 141 -5.23 21.03 -8.76
N ARG A 142 -4.05 21.61 -8.83
CA ARG A 142 -3.65 22.74 -8.00
C ARG A 142 -2.89 23.74 -8.84
N VAL A 143 -3.25 25.01 -8.76
CA VAL A 143 -2.64 26.10 -9.53
C VAL A 143 -1.30 26.59 -8.94
N GLY A 144 -0.84 26.02 -7.84
CA GLY A 144 0.40 26.45 -7.18
C GLY A 144 1.66 25.81 -7.75
N THR A 145 2.72 26.55 -7.90
CA THR A 145 4.03 26.10 -8.42
C THR A 145 4.72 25.00 -7.60
N LYS A 146 4.26 24.75 -6.37
CA LYS A 146 4.80 23.73 -5.45
C LYS A 146 3.89 22.50 -5.29
N SER A 147 2.84 22.38 -6.09
CA SER A 147 1.87 21.30 -5.95
C SER A 147 1.87 20.40 -7.16
N VAL A 148 1.72 19.10 -6.92
CA VAL A 148 1.58 18.11 -7.97
C VAL A 148 0.19 18.23 -8.58
N THR A 149 0.14 18.46 -9.90
CA THR A 149 -1.04 18.26 -10.71
C THR A 149 -0.85 16.95 -11.45
N ALA A 150 -1.58 15.93 -11.05
CA ALA A 150 -1.49 14.62 -11.65
C ALA A 150 -2.86 13.96 -11.77
N ARG A 151 -3.06 13.21 -12.83
CA ARG A 151 -4.18 12.29 -13.00
C ARG A 151 -3.61 10.88 -12.99
N VAL A 152 -4.00 10.10 -12.00
CA VAL A 152 -3.38 8.81 -11.67
C VAL A 152 -4.42 7.73 -11.47
N LYS A 153 -4.11 6.50 -11.84
CA LYS A 153 -4.87 5.33 -11.41
C LYS A 153 -4.52 5.00 -9.97
N THR A 154 -5.54 4.70 -9.17
CA THR A 154 -5.35 4.41 -7.74
C THR A 154 -4.98 2.95 -7.49
N ARG A 155 -3.85 2.53 -8.01
CA ARG A 155 -3.31 1.18 -7.81
C ARG A 155 -2.66 1.08 -6.43
N PHE A 156 -3.49 0.90 -5.41
CA PHE A 156 -3.09 0.86 -4.01
C PHE A 156 -3.63 -0.39 -3.32
N ASN A 157 -2.73 -1.22 -2.85
CA ASN A 157 -3.02 -2.42 -2.10
C ASN A 157 -2.52 -2.27 -0.67
N TRP A 158 -3.21 -2.86 0.28
CA TRP A 158 -2.77 -2.81 1.66
C TRP A 158 -3.23 -4.00 2.50
N ASN A 159 -2.45 -4.29 3.54
CA ASN A 159 -2.81 -5.18 4.62
C ASN A 159 -2.84 -4.39 5.92
N ALA A 160 -3.95 -4.47 6.64
CA ALA A 160 -4.10 -3.90 7.97
C ALA A 160 -4.68 -4.95 8.89
N SER A 161 -4.29 -4.94 10.15
CA SER A 161 -5.02 -5.66 11.20
C SER A 161 -5.97 -4.70 11.91
N SER A 162 -7.00 -5.23 12.58
CA SER A 162 -7.86 -4.42 13.42
C SER A 162 -8.53 -5.22 14.53
N THR A 163 -9.01 -4.51 15.54
CA THR A 163 -9.99 -5.03 16.49
C THR A 163 -11.39 -4.64 16.03
N ILE A 164 -12.42 -5.32 16.55
CA ILE A 164 -13.81 -4.99 16.24
C ILE A 164 -14.11 -3.52 16.55
N ALA A 165 -13.69 -3.04 17.72
CA ALA A 165 -13.95 -1.67 18.17
C ALA A 165 -13.27 -0.62 17.28
N VAL A 166 -12.02 -0.86 16.86
CA VAL A 166 -11.30 0.05 15.95
C VAL A 166 -11.93 0.02 14.57
N THR A 167 -12.31 -1.15 14.06
CA THR A 167 -12.99 -1.28 12.76
C THR A 167 -14.32 -0.52 12.75
N GLN A 168 -15.14 -0.67 13.79
CA GLN A 168 -16.40 0.07 13.92
C GLN A 168 -16.22 1.58 14.02
N LYS A 169 -15.13 2.02 14.67
CA LYS A 169 -14.80 3.45 14.77
C LYS A 169 -14.24 4.00 13.46
N PHE A 170 -13.54 3.19 12.68
CA PHE A 170 -12.95 3.59 11.41
C PHE A 170 -13.98 3.61 10.28
N PHE A 171 -14.81 2.57 10.18
CA PHE A 171 -15.91 2.49 9.21
C PHE A 171 -17.22 2.87 9.90
N SER A 172 -17.69 4.08 9.66
CA SER A 172 -19.00 4.52 10.14
C SER A 172 -20.14 3.78 9.41
N VAL A 173 -21.34 3.78 10.00
CA VAL A 173 -22.53 3.19 9.37
C VAL A 173 -22.78 3.75 7.97
N ARG A 174 -22.54 5.04 7.78
CA ARG A 174 -22.67 5.70 6.47
C ARG A 174 -21.69 5.14 5.46
N GLU A 175 -20.43 4.99 5.84
CA GLU A 175 -19.38 4.46 4.95
C GLU A 175 -19.63 3.01 4.56
N VAL A 176 -20.19 2.21 5.49
CA VAL A 176 -20.64 0.84 5.18
C VAL A 176 -21.77 0.87 4.17
N ALA A 177 -22.76 1.76 4.36
CA ALA A 177 -23.88 1.92 3.44
C ALA A 177 -23.45 2.42 2.06
N ASP A 178 -22.44 3.28 2.00
CA ASP A 178 -21.84 3.80 0.74
C ASP A 178 -20.95 2.76 0.01
N GLY A 179 -20.85 1.54 0.52
CA GLY A 179 -20.10 0.44 -0.11
C GLY A 179 -18.59 0.45 0.17
N ALA A 180 -18.13 1.24 1.15
CA ALA A 180 -16.71 1.31 1.51
C ALA A 180 -16.13 -0.07 1.90
N VAL A 181 -16.92 -0.88 2.56
CA VAL A 181 -16.51 -2.20 3.07
C VAL A 181 -16.64 -3.30 2.02
N SER A 182 -17.44 -3.10 0.98
CA SER A 182 -17.73 -4.14 -0.05
C SER A 182 -16.50 -4.58 -0.85
N ARG A 183 -15.45 -3.76 -0.86
CA ARG A 183 -14.19 -4.01 -1.59
C ARG A 183 -13.08 -4.59 -0.71
N LEU A 184 -13.37 -4.82 0.57
CA LEU A 184 -12.40 -5.34 1.52
C LEU A 184 -12.45 -6.86 1.57
N SER A 185 -11.30 -7.50 1.60
CA SER A 185 -11.15 -8.89 2.00
C SER A 185 -11.14 -8.95 3.52
N LEU A 186 -12.27 -9.29 4.11
CA LEU A 186 -12.42 -9.38 5.56
C LEU A 186 -12.16 -10.81 6.03
N ALA A 187 -11.35 -10.95 7.05
CA ALA A 187 -11.13 -12.22 7.75
C ALA A 187 -11.37 -12.01 9.24
N THR A 188 -12.23 -12.83 9.83
CA THR A 188 -12.48 -12.80 11.28
C THR A 188 -11.77 -13.98 11.92
N ILE A 189 -10.92 -13.70 12.90
CA ILE A 189 -10.23 -14.72 13.67
C ILE A 189 -10.99 -14.86 15.00
N ILE A 190 -11.74 -15.94 15.13
CA ILE A 190 -12.42 -16.33 16.37
C ILE A 190 -11.52 -17.31 17.09
N ARG A 191 -11.07 -16.96 18.25
CA ARG A 191 -10.27 -17.84 19.10
C ARG A 191 -11.07 -18.19 20.34
N PRO A 192 -11.20 -19.47 20.68
CA PRO A 192 -11.82 -19.88 21.93
C PRO A 192 -11.05 -19.29 23.12
N ASP A 193 -11.76 -18.94 24.18
CA ASP A 193 -11.17 -18.56 25.43
C ASP A 193 -10.23 -19.69 25.93
N PHE A 194 -9.09 -19.30 26.45
CA PHE A 194 -8.06 -20.24 26.93
C PHE A 194 -7.38 -21.12 25.85
N ALA A 195 -7.59 -20.87 24.58
CA ALA A 195 -6.83 -21.59 23.56
C ALA A 195 -5.31 -21.34 23.71
N PRO A 196 -4.46 -22.37 23.61
CA PRO A 196 -3.02 -22.20 23.69
C PRO A 196 -2.55 -21.27 22.57
N ARG A 197 -1.50 -20.49 22.83
CA ARG A 197 -0.93 -19.64 21.77
C ARG A 197 -0.45 -20.54 20.63
N PRO A 198 -0.73 -20.18 19.38
CA PRO A 198 -0.19 -20.93 18.25
C PRO A 198 1.34 -20.88 18.30
N GLU A 199 1.97 -22.01 18.12
CA GLU A 199 3.41 -22.05 17.87
C GLU A 199 3.66 -21.48 16.48
N VAL A 200 4.50 -20.47 16.43
CA VAL A 200 4.87 -19.80 15.18
C VAL A 200 6.28 -20.23 14.83
N GLY A 201 6.46 -20.76 13.63
CA GLY A 201 7.78 -21.07 13.12
C GLY A 201 8.66 -19.82 12.95
N SER A 202 9.92 -20.02 12.76
CA SER A 202 10.85 -18.92 12.42
C SER A 202 10.75 -18.57 10.94
N TYR A 203 10.81 -17.26 10.65
CA TYR A 203 10.94 -16.76 9.27
C TYR A 203 12.43 -16.60 8.93
N ASP A 204 13.16 -17.69 9.07
CA ASP A 204 14.60 -17.79 8.86
C ASP A 204 14.99 -17.95 7.39
N ALA A 205 16.27 -18.22 7.16
CA ALA A 205 16.80 -18.42 5.82
C ALA A 205 16.18 -19.64 5.11
N GLN A 206 15.79 -20.68 5.84
CA GLN A 206 15.13 -21.86 5.26
C GLN A 206 13.73 -21.50 4.76
N PHE A 207 12.94 -20.76 5.54
CA PHE A 207 11.63 -20.27 5.13
C PHE A 207 11.74 -19.37 3.89
N LYS A 208 12.69 -18.42 3.90
CA LYS A 208 12.93 -17.53 2.75
C LYS A 208 13.32 -18.33 1.50
N SER A 209 14.17 -19.34 1.63
CA SER A 209 14.57 -20.22 0.52
C SER A 209 13.36 -20.96 -0.08
N GLN A 210 12.42 -21.41 0.74
CA GLN A 210 11.20 -22.06 0.26
C GLN A 210 10.25 -21.07 -0.48
N LEU A 211 10.22 -19.79 -0.07
CA LEU A 211 9.42 -18.77 -0.74
C LEU A 211 10.05 -18.23 -2.03
N SER A 212 11.38 -18.25 -2.12
CA SER A 212 12.13 -17.63 -3.22
C SER A 212 11.66 -18.03 -4.62
N PRO A 213 11.40 -19.32 -4.94
CA PRO A 213 10.91 -19.71 -6.27
C PRO A 213 9.57 -19.07 -6.63
N TYR A 214 8.66 -18.96 -5.65
CA TYR A 214 7.34 -18.33 -5.86
C TYR A 214 7.45 -16.83 -6.08
N ILE A 215 8.33 -16.17 -5.31
CA ILE A 215 8.60 -14.72 -5.47
C ILE A 215 9.20 -14.47 -6.86
N GLN A 216 10.15 -15.29 -7.31
CA GLN A 216 10.74 -15.18 -8.65
C GLN A 216 9.70 -15.37 -9.76
N GLN A 217 8.79 -16.34 -9.62
CA GLN A 217 7.69 -16.53 -10.56
C GLN A 217 6.75 -15.32 -10.60
N LEU A 218 6.40 -14.76 -9.44
CA LEU A 218 5.57 -13.55 -9.37
C LEU A 218 6.27 -12.35 -10.01
N ASN A 219 7.56 -12.17 -9.75
CA ASN A 219 8.36 -11.10 -10.35
C ASN A 219 8.43 -11.24 -11.88
N ALA A 220 8.67 -12.42 -12.38
CA ALA A 220 8.70 -12.71 -13.80
C ALA A 220 7.33 -12.44 -14.47
N ALA A 221 6.23 -12.91 -13.85
CA ALA A 221 4.89 -12.73 -14.37
C ALA A 221 4.46 -11.24 -14.37
N SER A 222 4.91 -10.45 -13.41
CA SER A 222 4.61 -9.01 -13.32
C SER A 222 5.54 -8.14 -14.17
N GLY A 223 6.49 -8.71 -14.90
CA GLY A 223 7.51 -7.97 -15.65
C GLY A 223 8.47 -7.18 -14.74
N PHE A 224 8.61 -7.61 -13.51
CA PHE A 224 9.54 -7.03 -12.55
C PHE A 224 10.97 -7.51 -12.89
N LYS A 225 11.85 -6.60 -13.23
CA LYS A 225 13.27 -6.88 -13.51
C LYS A 225 14.13 -6.33 -12.39
#